data_cdbd3a67563f1a4ee4fad67d7c00f65a
#
_entry.id   cdbd3a67563f1a4ee4fad67d7c00f65a
#
_cell.length_a   1.000
_cell.length_b   1.000
_cell.length_c   1.000
_cell.angle_alpha   90.00
_cell.angle_beta   90.00
_cell.angle_gamma   90.00
#
_symmetry.space_group_name_H-M   'P 1'
#
loop_
_entity.id
_entity.type
_entity.pdbx_description
1 polymer ?
#
loop_
_entity_poly.entity_id
_entity_poly.type
_entity_poly.pdbx_seq_one_letter_code
_entity_poly.pdbx_strand_id
1 'polypeptide(L)'
;MHSLNGKTVVVTGHASGIGAATAAALTELGAVVIGVDRAAADSGPLVARTVVGDLSTSDGVRAVADAIDGPIDVLVNNAGVAATQPWRTVLSVNALAPRDLTRLLLPKFGPRPVVVTTASQAGFQWQRNFARANSFLAIDDWDEALDSLADLPGIDQLCYSLSKEAAIVNSGNLAVDYKTLGLRSNTVSPGTVGTPLLPEFTATMGEAVINGAAAWAGRHAAPEEIADAIVYLASDEASWISGVDLPVDGGYGSLVFRTLVAPATSAAQ
;
A
#
# COMPACT_ATOMS: atom_id res chain seq x y z
N MET A 1 6.90 -23.52 -1.83
CA MET A 1 5.49 -23.31 -2.17
C MET A 1 4.90 -22.51 -1.02
N HIS A 2 4.45 -21.28 -1.30
CA HIS A 2 3.87 -20.41 -0.26
C HIS A 2 2.65 -21.09 0.37
N SER A 3 2.68 -21.32 1.69
CA SER A 3 1.55 -21.97 2.37
C SER A 3 0.57 -20.90 2.85
N LEU A 4 -0.45 -20.64 2.05
CA LEU A 4 -1.58 -19.78 2.39
C LEU A 4 -2.90 -20.55 2.44
N ASN A 5 -2.83 -21.87 2.28
CA ASN A 5 -4.00 -22.74 2.28
C ASN A 5 -4.79 -22.64 3.59
N GLY A 6 -6.07 -22.34 3.47
CA GLY A 6 -6.99 -22.15 4.60
C GLY A 6 -6.82 -20.86 5.39
N LYS A 7 -5.88 -19.97 5.02
CA LYS A 7 -5.71 -18.65 5.62
C LYS A 7 -6.84 -17.72 5.19
N THR A 8 -7.36 -16.93 6.12
CA THR A 8 -8.32 -15.86 5.82
C THR A 8 -7.56 -14.57 5.53
N VAL A 9 -7.71 -14.05 4.32
CA VAL A 9 -7.00 -12.85 3.84
C VAL A 9 -8.00 -11.77 3.44
N VAL A 10 -7.82 -10.56 3.99
CA VAL A 10 -8.56 -9.37 3.58
C VAL A 10 -7.72 -8.61 2.55
N VAL A 11 -8.31 -8.26 1.38
CA VAL A 11 -7.63 -7.47 0.34
C VAL A 11 -8.47 -6.24 0.02
N THR A 12 -7.94 -5.05 0.28
CA THR A 12 -8.61 -3.80 -0.11
C THR A 12 -8.25 -3.40 -1.54
N GLY A 13 -9.20 -2.83 -2.28
CA GLY A 13 -9.01 -2.50 -3.70
C GLY A 13 -8.91 -3.72 -4.60
N HIS A 14 -9.66 -4.78 -4.28
CA HIS A 14 -9.57 -6.09 -4.97
C HIS A 14 -10.22 -6.12 -6.36
N ALA A 15 -10.96 -5.10 -6.75
CA ALA A 15 -11.74 -5.12 -7.98
C ALA A 15 -10.90 -4.92 -9.26
N SER A 16 -9.69 -4.40 -9.16
CA SER A 16 -8.85 -4.13 -10.32
C SER A 16 -7.34 -4.12 -10.01
N GLY A 17 -6.51 -4.09 -11.05
CA GLY A 17 -5.08 -3.88 -10.97
C GLY A 17 -4.37 -4.85 -10.01
N ILE A 18 -3.47 -4.31 -9.19
CA ILE A 18 -2.66 -5.09 -8.24
C ILE A 18 -3.55 -5.87 -7.25
N GLY A 19 -4.63 -5.25 -6.77
CA GLY A 19 -5.54 -5.89 -5.81
C GLY A 19 -6.25 -7.11 -6.39
N ALA A 20 -6.70 -7.04 -7.65
CA ALA A 20 -7.31 -8.17 -8.34
C ALA A 20 -6.29 -9.29 -8.58
N ALA A 21 -5.09 -8.96 -9.06
CA ALA A 21 -4.01 -9.93 -9.23
C ALA A 21 -3.63 -10.61 -7.90
N THR A 22 -3.56 -9.82 -6.81
CA THR A 22 -3.27 -10.35 -5.47
C THR A 22 -4.38 -11.29 -4.98
N ALA A 23 -5.66 -10.90 -5.14
CA ALA A 23 -6.79 -11.75 -4.75
C ALA A 23 -6.80 -13.07 -5.53
N ALA A 24 -6.50 -13.03 -6.83
CA ALA A 24 -6.40 -14.21 -7.67
C ALA A 24 -5.28 -15.15 -7.18
N ALA A 25 -4.06 -14.63 -7.03
CA ALA A 25 -2.91 -15.40 -6.58
C ALA A 25 -3.12 -16.04 -5.19
N LEU A 26 -3.72 -15.29 -4.26
CA LEU A 26 -4.06 -15.82 -2.92
C LEU A 26 -5.09 -16.95 -2.99
N THR A 27 -6.11 -16.80 -3.83
CA THR A 27 -7.15 -17.82 -4.01
C THR A 27 -6.58 -19.10 -4.65
N GLU A 28 -5.70 -18.97 -5.63
CA GLU A 28 -5.00 -20.11 -6.26
C GLU A 28 -4.12 -20.86 -5.25
N LEU A 29 -3.60 -20.17 -4.23
CA LEU A 29 -2.83 -20.75 -3.12
C LEU A 29 -3.71 -21.31 -1.99
N GLY A 30 -5.04 -21.33 -2.17
CA GLY A 30 -6.00 -21.92 -1.25
C GLY A 30 -6.41 -21.01 -0.09
N ALA A 31 -6.12 -19.71 -0.15
CA ALA A 31 -6.60 -18.76 0.85
C ALA A 31 -8.10 -18.46 0.67
N VAL A 32 -8.77 -18.14 1.78
CA VAL A 32 -10.14 -17.60 1.80
C VAL A 32 -10.04 -16.08 1.72
N VAL A 33 -10.28 -15.51 0.55
CA VAL A 33 -10.11 -14.08 0.32
C VAL A 33 -11.41 -13.33 0.58
N ILE A 34 -11.36 -12.30 1.41
CA ILE A 34 -12.40 -11.28 1.61
C ILE A 34 -11.94 -10.02 0.88
N GLY A 35 -12.62 -9.68 -0.20
CA GLY A 35 -12.35 -8.46 -0.95
C GLY A 35 -13.06 -7.26 -0.33
N VAL A 36 -12.41 -6.09 -0.33
CA VAL A 36 -13.01 -4.80 0.04
C VAL A 36 -12.86 -3.84 -1.14
N ASP A 37 -13.96 -3.25 -1.59
CA ASP A 37 -13.95 -2.23 -2.66
C ASP A 37 -15.12 -1.25 -2.53
N ARG A 38 -15.07 -0.13 -3.24
CA ARG A 38 -16.14 0.89 -3.27
C ARG A 38 -17.39 0.41 -4.00
N ALA A 39 -17.24 -0.49 -4.93
CA ALA A 39 -18.34 -1.06 -5.69
C ALA A 39 -18.38 -2.58 -5.51
N ALA A 40 -19.56 -3.14 -5.66
CA ALA A 40 -19.70 -4.57 -5.84
C ALA A 40 -19.02 -4.94 -7.18
N ALA A 41 -17.80 -5.43 -7.11
CA ALA A 41 -17.14 -5.98 -8.28
C ALA A 41 -17.74 -7.34 -8.58
N ASP A 42 -18.02 -7.59 -9.84
CA ASP A 42 -18.25 -8.95 -10.33
C ASP A 42 -16.89 -9.67 -10.40
N SER A 43 -16.34 -9.94 -9.21
CA SER A 43 -15.01 -10.55 -9.05
C SER A 43 -15.00 -12.04 -9.43
N GLY A 44 -16.17 -12.57 -9.87
CA GLY A 44 -16.29 -14.00 -10.14
C GLY A 44 -15.89 -14.85 -8.93
N PRO A 45 -15.30 -16.02 -9.13
CA PRO A 45 -14.90 -16.93 -8.05
C PRO A 45 -13.60 -16.51 -7.33
N LEU A 46 -13.02 -15.32 -7.63
CA LEU A 46 -11.71 -14.89 -7.12
C LEU A 46 -11.72 -14.47 -5.65
N VAL A 47 -12.88 -14.20 -5.07
CA VAL A 47 -13.02 -13.88 -3.64
C VAL A 47 -14.20 -14.64 -3.05
N ALA A 48 -14.07 -15.05 -1.79
CA ALA A 48 -15.14 -15.74 -1.08
C ALA A 48 -16.35 -14.82 -0.83
N ARG A 49 -16.09 -13.55 -0.59
CA ARG A 49 -17.09 -12.46 -0.51
C ARG A 49 -16.47 -11.10 -0.72
N THR A 50 -17.31 -10.13 -1.14
CA THR A 50 -16.95 -8.71 -1.21
C THR A 50 -17.65 -7.93 -0.09
N VAL A 51 -16.90 -7.10 0.62
CA VAL A 51 -17.40 -6.06 1.51
C VAL A 51 -17.35 -4.75 0.73
N VAL A 52 -18.52 -4.16 0.48
CA VAL A 52 -18.61 -2.85 -0.19
C VAL A 52 -18.47 -1.76 0.86
N GLY A 53 -17.51 -0.85 0.65
CA GLY A 53 -17.30 0.27 1.57
C GLY A 53 -16.36 1.34 1.02
N ASP A 54 -16.57 2.56 1.49
CA ASP A 54 -15.76 3.71 1.13
C ASP A 54 -14.63 3.95 2.15
N LEU A 55 -13.41 3.75 1.74
CA LEU A 55 -12.23 3.96 2.57
C LEU A 55 -11.74 5.42 2.59
N SER A 56 -12.48 6.36 2.00
CA SER A 56 -12.11 7.79 2.02
C SER A 56 -12.59 8.51 3.28
N THR A 57 -13.35 7.86 4.15
CA THR A 57 -13.92 8.42 5.38
C THR A 57 -13.70 7.51 6.58
N SER A 58 -13.59 8.10 7.78
CA SER A 58 -13.46 7.36 9.04
C SER A 58 -14.64 6.41 9.27
N ASP A 59 -15.87 6.87 9.02
CA ASP A 59 -17.08 6.05 9.18
C ASP A 59 -17.12 4.88 8.19
N GLY A 60 -16.70 5.11 6.95
CA GLY A 60 -16.60 4.05 5.94
C GLY A 60 -15.58 2.98 6.32
N VAL A 61 -14.42 3.38 6.84
CA VAL A 61 -13.40 2.44 7.35
C VAL A 61 -13.94 1.62 8.52
N ARG A 62 -14.66 2.27 9.45
CA ARG A 62 -15.31 1.60 10.58
C ARG A 62 -16.36 0.59 10.10
N ALA A 63 -17.24 1.00 9.18
CA ALA A 63 -18.26 0.12 8.62
C ALA A 63 -17.65 -1.11 7.92
N VAL A 64 -16.55 -0.93 7.18
CA VAL A 64 -15.80 -2.03 6.57
C VAL A 64 -15.23 -2.95 7.64
N ALA A 65 -14.58 -2.39 8.68
CA ALA A 65 -14.05 -3.20 9.76
C ALA A 65 -15.14 -4.00 10.47
N ASP A 66 -16.29 -3.40 10.74
CA ASP A 66 -17.43 -4.06 11.40
C ASP A 66 -18.01 -5.19 10.55
N ALA A 67 -18.02 -5.04 9.23
CA ALA A 67 -18.49 -6.05 8.29
C ALA A 67 -17.55 -7.24 8.10
N ILE A 68 -16.31 -7.15 8.57
CA ILE A 68 -15.34 -8.25 8.48
C ILE A 68 -15.38 -9.06 9.78
N ASP A 69 -15.75 -10.34 9.67
CA ASP A 69 -15.68 -11.27 10.79
C ASP A 69 -14.27 -11.89 10.90
N GLY A 70 -13.84 -12.18 12.11
CA GLY A 70 -12.57 -12.88 12.36
C GLY A 70 -12.76 -14.40 12.55
N PRO A 71 -11.67 -15.14 12.72
CA PRO A 71 -10.29 -14.66 12.68
C PRO A 71 -9.77 -14.39 11.26
N ILE A 72 -8.94 -13.38 11.12
CA ILE A 72 -8.19 -13.08 9.88
C ILE A 72 -6.70 -13.34 10.11
N ASP A 73 -6.00 -13.86 9.10
CA ASP A 73 -4.57 -14.13 9.19
C ASP A 73 -3.74 -13.03 8.54
N VAL A 74 -4.25 -12.44 7.45
CA VAL A 74 -3.53 -11.46 6.65
C VAL A 74 -4.44 -10.30 6.26
N LEU A 75 -3.93 -9.08 6.36
CA LEU A 75 -4.53 -7.87 5.79
C LEU A 75 -3.62 -7.31 4.71
N VAL A 76 -4.13 -7.22 3.49
CA VAL A 76 -3.48 -6.53 2.38
C VAL A 76 -4.16 -5.17 2.17
N ASN A 77 -3.50 -4.10 2.64
CA ASN A 77 -3.90 -2.73 2.40
C ASN A 77 -3.40 -2.30 1.01
N ASN A 78 -4.20 -2.55 -0.02
CA ASN A 78 -3.83 -2.24 -1.40
C ASN A 78 -4.67 -1.12 -2.02
N ALA A 79 -5.87 -0.84 -1.51
CA ALA A 79 -6.69 0.27 -2.00
C ALA A 79 -5.89 1.58 -2.04
N GLY A 80 -6.01 2.32 -3.12
CA GLY A 80 -5.31 3.58 -3.28
C GLY A 80 -5.86 4.41 -4.43
N VAL A 81 -5.58 5.70 -4.39
CA VAL A 81 -5.96 6.68 -5.41
C VAL A 81 -4.75 7.53 -5.79
N ALA A 82 -4.77 8.08 -7.00
CA ALA A 82 -3.75 9.01 -7.49
C ALA A 82 -4.05 10.46 -7.06
N ALA A 83 -3.08 11.36 -7.27
CA ALA A 83 -3.22 12.79 -6.99
C ALA A 83 -4.14 13.54 -7.97
N THR A 84 -4.90 12.84 -8.81
CA THR A 84 -6.07 13.37 -9.53
C THR A 84 -7.24 13.65 -8.60
N GLN A 85 -7.24 13.04 -7.42
CA GLN A 85 -8.22 13.28 -6.36
C GLN A 85 -7.77 14.43 -5.45
N PRO A 86 -8.69 15.12 -4.74
CA PRO A 86 -8.35 16.12 -3.73
C PRO A 86 -7.35 15.55 -2.71
N TRP A 87 -6.39 16.36 -2.25
CA TRP A 87 -5.33 15.91 -1.36
C TRP A 87 -5.83 15.24 -0.07
N ARG A 88 -6.96 15.72 0.48
CA ARG A 88 -7.60 15.07 1.65
C ARG A 88 -8.03 13.64 1.32
N THR A 89 -8.64 13.42 0.17
CA THR A 89 -9.02 12.08 -0.28
C THR A 89 -7.80 11.18 -0.48
N VAL A 90 -6.72 11.71 -1.05
CA VAL A 90 -5.47 10.95 -1.25
C VAL A 90 -4.88 10.49 0.09
N LEU A 91 -4.76 11.40 1.05
CA LEU A 91 -4.24 11.06 2.39
C LEU A 91 -5.19 10.14 3.16
N SER A 92 -6.50 10.35 3.03
CA SER A 92 -7.52 9.50 3.63
C SER A 92 -7.37 8.05 3.17
N VAL A 93 -7.45 7.82 1.86
CA VAL A 93 -7.46 6.46 1.29
C VAL A 93 -6.09 5.78 1.41
N ASN A 94 -5.01 6.53 1.13
CA ASN A 94 -3.69 5.91 1.01
C ASN A 94 -2.93 5.79 2.36
N ALA A 95 -3.29 6.59 3.37
CA ALA A 95 -2.57 6.62 4.64
C ALA A 95 -3.45 6.37 5.87
N LEU A 96 -4.53 7.14 6.06
CA LEU A 96 -5.38 7.00 7.25
C LEU A 96 -6.21 5.72 7.22
N ALA A 97 -6.77 5.34 6.07
CA ALA A 97 -7.54 4.11 5.95
C ALA A 97 -6.70 2.86 6.27
N PRO A 98 -5.49 2.65 5.73
CA PRO A 98 -4.62 1.55 6.14
C PRO A 98 -4.29 1.54 7.63
N ARG A 99 -4.03 2.73 8.22
CA ARG A 99 -3.78 2.89 9.65
C ARG A 99 -4.97 2.42 10.48
N ASP A 100 -6.14 2.99 10.23
CA ASP A 100 -7.32 2.79 11.08
C ASP A 100 -7.98 1.44 10.83
N LEU A 101 -8.05 0.97 9.58
CA LEU A 101 -8.54 -0.36 9.28
C LEU A 101 -7.71 -1.43 9.99
N THR A 102 -6.36 -1.30 9.97
CA THR A 102 -5.48 -2.21 10.68
C THR A 102 -5.76 -2.18 12.18
N ARG A 103 -5.85 -0.99 12.80
CA ARG A 103 -6.14 -0.84 14.24
C ARG A 103 -7.49 -1.44 14.63
N LEU A 104 -8.54 -1.20 13.83
CA LEU A 104 -9.88 -1.73 14.08
C LEU A 104 -9.96 -3.25 13.93
N LEU A 105 -9.14 -3.82 13.06
CA LEU A 105 -9.08 -5.27 12.83
C LEU A 105 -8.15 -6.02 13.80
N LEU A 106 -7.33 -5.32 14.62
CA LEU A 106 -6.43 -5.97 15.59
C LEU A 106 -7.11 -7.02 16.46
N PRO A 107 -8.32 -6.78 17.04
CA PRO A 107 -9.01 -7.78 17.86
C PRO A 107 -9.50 -9.00 17.09
N LYS A 108 -9.53 -8.92 15.75
CA LYS A 108 -10.04 -9.96 14.85
C LYS A 108 -8.93 -10.79 14.22
N PHE A 109 -7.67 -10.44 14.46
CA PHE A 109 -6.55 -11.23 13.95
C PHE A 109 -6.38 -12.54 14.73
N GLY A 110 -6.06 -13.59 13.97
CA GLY A 110 -5.56 -14.84 14.51
C GLY A 110 -4.11 -14.73 15.03
N PRO A 111 -3.50 -15.85 15.43
CA PRO A 111 -2.12 -15.85 15.89
C PRO A 111 -1.13 -15.53 14.75
N ARG A 112 -0.11 -14.75 15.05
CA ARG A 112 0.94 -14.32 14.09
C ARG A 112 0.39 -13.60 12.87
N PRO A 113 -0.35 -12.50 13.07
CA PRO A 113 -0.97 -11.77 11.98
C PRO A 113 0.06 -11.12 11.04
N VAL A 114 -0.34 -10.95 9.79
CA VAL A 114 0.49 -10.27 8.78
C VAL A 114 -0.28 -9.11 8.17
N VAL A 115 0.40 -7.98 8.05
CA VAL A 115 -0.08 -6.80 7.31
C VAL A 115 0.90 -6.53 6.16
N VAL A 116 0.39 -6.43 4.94
CA VAL A 116 1.17 -5.98 3.78
C VAL A 116 0.47 -4.76 3.18
N THR A 117 1.21 -3.66 3.04
CA THR A 117 0.65 -2.41 2.49
C THR A 117 1.30 -2.07 1.16
N THR A 118 0.48 -1.78 0.15
CA THR A 118 0.96 -1.28 -1.15
C THR A 118 1.33 0.20 -1.03
N ALA A 119 2.62 0.48 -0.89
CA ALA A 119 3.18 1.83 -0.93
C ALA A 119 3.42 2.30 -2.37
N SER A 120 4.58 2.88 -2.68
CA SER A 120 5.00 3.29 -4.02
C SER A 120 6.46 3.76 -3.98
N GLN A 121 7.15 3.71 -5.10
CA GLN A 121 8.41 4.43 -5.30
C GLN A 121 8.30 5.93 -5.02
N ALA A 122 7.11 6.53 -5.11
CA ALA A 122 6.89 7.92 -4.71
C ALA A 122 7.16 8.19 -3.21
N GLY A 123 7.16 7.14 -2.38
CA GLY A 123 7.51 7.20 -0.95
C GLY A 123 9.01 7.06 -0.64
N PHE A 124 9.90 7.02 -1.62
CA PHE A 124 11.33 6.71 -1.43
C PHE A 124 12.09 7.67 -0.49
N GLN A 125 11.54 8.85 -0.20
CA GLN A 125 12.16 9.82 0.72
C GLN A 125 11.64 9.71 2.16
N TRP A 126 10.93 8.66 2.50
CA TRP A 126 10.28 8.50 3.80
C TRP A 126 11.23 8.69 5.00
N GLN A 127 12.52 8.30 4.89
CA GLN A 127 13.49 8.50 5.97
C GLN A 127 13.71 9.98 6.28
N ARG A 128 13.77 10.83 5.23
CA ARG A 128 13.95 12.28 5.38
C ARG A 128 12.70 12.94 5.95
N ASN A 129 11.54 12.40 5.61
CA ASN A 129 10.22 12.93 5.98
C ASN A 129 9.60 12.18 7.16
N PHE A 130 10.35 11.26 7.81
CA PHE A 130 9.87 10.41 8.89
C PHE A 130 9.13 11.19 9.97
N ALA A 131 9.72 12.28 10.49
CA ALA A 131 9.11 13.06 11.56
C ALA A 131 7.74 13.61 11.18
N ARG A 132 7.58 14.14 9.96
CA ARG A 132 6.29 14.64 9.46
C ARG A 132 5.27 13.52 9.31
N ALA A 133 5.63 12.44 8.63
CA ALA A 133 4.73 11.31 8.42
C ALA A 133 4.32 10.68 9.76
N ASN A 134 5.26 10.52 10.69
CA ASN A 134 4.99 9.97 12.01
C ASN A 134 4.09 10.87 12.86
N SER A 135 4.32 12.20 12.86
CA SER A 135 3.45 13.14 13.57
C SER A 135 2.02 13.14 13.02
N PHE A 136 1.85 13.09 11.70
CA PHE A 136 0.56 12.97 11.04
C PHE A 136 -0.18 11.68 11.46
N LEU A 137 0.52 10.54 11.45
CA LEU A 137 -0.03 9.24 11.82
C LEU A 137 -0.32 9.09 13.32
N ALA A 138 0.30 9.89 14.17
CA ALA A 138 0.11 9.87 15.62
C ALA A 138 -1.17 10.59 16.07
N ILE A 139 -1.80 11.39 15.21
CA ILE A 139 -3.07 12.05 15.50
C ILE A 139 -4.19 11.04 15.29
N ASP A 140 -4.89 10.67 16.36
CA ASP A 140 -5.93 9.65 16.31
C ASP A 140 -7.20 10.13 15.59
N ASP A 141 -7.58 11.39 15.80
CA ASP A 141 -8.73 11.96 15.10
C ASP A 141 -8.41 12.16 13.61
N TRP A 142 -9.34 11.70 12.77
CA TRP A 142 -9.18 11.67 11.31
C TRP A 142 -9.11 13.08 10.72
N ASP A 143 -10.01 13.96 11.14
CA ASP A 143 -10.09 15.31 10.60
C ASP A 143 -8.96 16.18 11.14
N GLU A 144 -8.60 16.05 12.41
CA GLU A 144 -7.43 16.73 12.99
C GLU A 144 -6.13 16.30 12.30
N ALA A 145 -5.98 15.01 11.97
CA ALA A 145 -4.83 14.54 11.22
C ALA A 145 -4.74 15.24 9.85
N LEU A 146 -5.83 15.30 9.11
CA LEU A 146 -5.87 16.02 7.83
C LEU A 146 -5.63 17.52 8.00
N ASP A 147 -6.23 18.15 9.02
CA ASP A 147 -6.07 19.57 9.30
C ASP A 147 -4.63 19.93 9.65
N SER A 148 -3.89 19.03 10.29
CA SER A 148 -2.46 19.22 10.61
C SER A 148 -1.57 19.47 9.40
N LEU A 149 -2.04 19.12 8.20
CA LEU A 149 -1.33 19.27 6.93
C LEU A 149 -1.92 20.38 6.04
N ALA A 150 -3.02 21.03 6.44
CA ALA A 150 -3.73 21.99 5.59
C ALA A 150 -2.86 23.18 5.18
N ASP A 151 -1.97 23.64 6.06
CA ASP A 151 -1.07 24.75 5.81
C ASP A 151 0.27 24.34 5.19
N LEU A 152 0.43 23.06 4.82
CA LEU A 152 1.68 22.60 4.20
C LEU A 152 1.78 23.15 2.77
N PRO A 153 2.80 23.98 2.48
CA PRO A 153 2.98 24.52 1.14
C PRO A 153 3.12 23.39 0.09
N GLY A 154 2.31 23.47 -0.98
CA GLY A 154 2.35 22.48 -2.05
C GLY A 154 1.69 21.15 -1.72
N ILE A 155 0.80 21.10 -0.73
CA ILE A 155 0.12 19.86 -0.31
C ILE A 155 -0.55 19.13 -1.48
N ASP A 156 -1.16 19.85 -2.43
CA ASP A 156 -1.81 19.23 -3.60
C ASP A 156 -0.84 18.43 -4.48
N GLN A 157 0.42 18.90 -4.60
CA GLN A 157 1.47 18.22 -5.37
C GLN A 157 2.18 17.13 -4.55
N LEU A 158 2.26 17.32 -3.23
CA LEU A 158 2.98 16.43 -2.33
C LEU A 158 2.13 15.31 -1.75
N CYS A 159 0.79 15.43 -1.80
CA CYS A 159 -0.13 14.55 -1.09
C CYS A 159 0.09 13.07 -1.41
N TYR A 160 0.34 12.72 -2.67
CA TYR A 160 0.57 11.34 -3.05
C TYR A 160 1.88 10.79 -2.46
N SER A 161 3.00 11.51 -2.65
CA SER A 161 4.29 11.09 -2.07
C SER A 161 4.20 10.99 -0.55
N LEU A 162 3.63 12.01 0.11
CA LEU A 162 3.44 12.02 1.55
C LEU A 162 2.57 10.85 2.02
N SER A 163 1.50 10.51 1.29
CA SER A 163 0.64 9.36 1.62
C SER A 163 1.40 8.04 1.57
N LYS A 164 2.32 7.89 0.59
CA LYS A 164 3.13 6.68 0.43
C LYS A 164 4.29 6.61 1.42
N GLU A 165 4.88 7.75 1.77
CA GLU A 165 5.81 7.86 2.90
C GLU A 165 5.12 7.47 4.22
N ALA A 166 3.92 7.98 4.46
CA ALA A 166 3.13 7.64 5.65
C ALA A 166 2.78 6.13 5.69
N ALA A 167 2.45 5.51 4.56
CA ALA A 167 2.20 4.07 4.50
C ALA A 167 3.43 3.24 4.91
N ILE A 168 4.63 3.63 4.47
CA ILE A 168 5.89 2.97 4.85
C ILE A 168 6.17 3.18 6.35
N VAL A 169 6.05 4.41 6.85
CA VAL A 169 6.26 4.72 8.27
C VAL A 169 5.25 3.98 9.15
N ASN A 170 3.97 3.94 8.77
CA ASN A 170 2.94 3.20 9.49
C ASN A 170 3.27 1.71 9.59
N SER A 171 3.74 1.11 8.50
CA SER A 171 4.14 -0.30 8.50
C SER A 171 5.30 -0.57 9.47
N GLY A 172 6.29 0.32 9.51
CA GLY A 172 7.38 0.25 10.48
C GLY A 172 6.89 0.35 11.92
N ASN A 173 5.98 1.31 12.21
CA ASN A 173 5.37 1.48 13.53
C ASN A 173 4.59 0.22 13.94
N LEU A 174 3.76 -0.34 13.06
CA LEU A 174 3.01 -1.57 13.33
C LEU A 174 3.94 -2.75 13.69
N ALA A 175 5.04 -2.89 12.97
CA ALA A 175 6.02 -3.95 13.22
C ALA A 175 6.68 -3.84 14.62
N VAL A 176 6.82 -2.63 15.13
CA VAL A 176 7.38 -2.35 16.47
C VAL A 176 6.31 -2.47 17.54
N ASP A 177 5.20 -1.76 17.38
CA ASP A 177 4.18 -1.59 18.43
C ASP A 177 3.44 -2.90 18.73
N TYR A 178 3.23 -3.76 17.72
CA TYR A 178 2.51 -5.02 17.87
C TYR A 178 3.39 -6.27 17.80
N LYS A 179 4.69 -6.12 18.05
CA LYS A 179 5.63 -7.23 18.06
C LYS A 179 5.26 -8.32 19.06
N THR A 180 4.70 -7.96 20.21
CA THR A 180 4.27 -8.91 21.25
C THR A 180 3.10 -9.78 20.80
N LEU A 181 2.32 -9.35 19.82
CA LEU A 181 1.28 -10.15 19.17
C LEU A 181 1.83 -11.08 18.08
N GLY A 182 3.14 -11.02 17.82
CA GLY A 182 3.77 -11.72 16.70
C GLY A 182 3.41 -11.12 15.32
N LEU A 183 2.88 -9.89 15.28
CA LEU A 183 2.51 -9.22 14.05
C LEU A 183 3.75 -8.91 13.20
N ARG A 184 3.67 -9.25 11.92
CA ARG A 184 4.60 -8.77 10.89
C ARG A 184 3.90 -7.72 10.03
N SER A 185 4.58 -6.62 9.76
CA SER A 185 4.07 -5.59 8.85
C SER A 185 5.16 -5.16 7.89
N ASN A 186 4.85 -5.16 6.60
CA ASN A 186 5.79 -4.80 5.54
C ASN A 186 5.08 -3.98 4.46
N THR A 187 5.84 -3.25 3.66
CA THR A 187 5.33 -2.59 2.46
C THR A 187 5.95 -3.17 1.20
N VAL A 188 5.18 -3.10 0.12
CA VAL A 188 5.66 -3.26 -1.25
C VAL A 188 5.57 -1.90 -1.92
N SER A 189 6.68 -1.44 -2.52
CA SER A 189 6.75 -0.16 -3.24
C SER A 189 6.90 -0.40 -4.74
N PRO A 190 5.78 -0.44 -5.49
CA PRO A 190 5.81 -0.60 -6.94
C PRO A 190 6.46 0.58 -7.65
N GLY A 191 7.12 0.29 -8.78
CA GLY A 191 7.40 1.25 -9.82
C GLY A 191 6.15 1.56 -10.67
N THR A 192 6.33 1.73 -11.99
CA THR A 192 5.20 1.90 -12.91
C THR A 192 4.59 0.55 -13.27
N VAL A 193 3.27 0.41 -13.08
CA VAL A 193 2.52 -0.83 -13.27
C VAL A 193 1.40 -0.62 -14.27
N GLY A 194 1.20 -1.57 -15.18
CA GLY A 194 0.14 -1.57 -16.19
C GLY A 194 -1.24 -1.83 -15.59
N THR A 195 -1.81 -0.87 -14.87
CA THR A 195 -3.12 -0.95 -14.22
C THR A 195 -4.07 0.10 -14.78
N PRO A 196 -5.40 0.00 -14.52
CA PRO A 196 -6.34 1.06 -14.87
C PRO A 196 -6.00 2.44 -14.28
N LEU A 197 -5.17 2.50 -13.22
CA LEU A 197 -4.75 3.75 -12.57
C LEU A 197 -3.55 4.42 -13.27
N LEU A 198 -2.87 3.75 -14.19
CA LEU A 198 -1.67 4.27 -14.88
C LEU A 198 -1.91 5.61 -15.62
N PRO A 199 -3.04 5.83 -16.32
CA PRO A 199 -3.32 7.12 -16.95
C PRO A 199 -3.41 8.27 -15.94
N GLU A 200 -3.95 8.06 -14.75
CA GLU A 200 -4.02 9.07 -13.70
C GLU A 200 -2.63 9.44 -13.16
N PHE A 201 -1.74 8.46 -13.01
CA PHE A 201 -0.34 8.71 -12.65
C PHE A 201 0.40 9.45 -13.76
N THR A 202 0.13 9.13 -15.01
CA THR A 202 0.70 9.87 -16.16
C THR A 202 0.27 11.33 -16.14
N ALA A 203 -1.00 11.59 -15.85
CA ALA A 203 -1.54 12.97 -15.76
C ALA A 203 -0.94 13.78 -14.60
N THR A 204 -0.62 13.15 -13.46
CA THR A 204 -0.15 13.86 -12.26
C THR A 204 1.37 13.91 -12.13
N MET A 205 2.08 12.87 -12.55
CA MET A 205 3.56 12.78 -12.47
C MET A 205 4.25 13.23 -13.77
N GLY A 206 3.50 13.26 -14.88
CA GLY A 206 3.99 13.59 -16.22
C GLY A 206 4.52 12.37 -16.99
N GLU A 207 4.30 12.42 -18.31
CA GLU A 207 4.72 11.34 -19.22
C GLU A 207 6.21 11.04 -19.16
N ALA A 208 7.05 12.07 -19.00
CA ALA A 208 8.49 11.89 -18.97
C ALA A 208 8.96 11.01 -17.79
N VAL A 209 8.31 11.15 -16.63
CA VAL A 209 8.62 10.34 -15.43
C VAL A 209 8.15 8.90 -15.64
N ILE A 210 6.90 8.73 -16.06
CA ILE A 210 6.28 7.40 -16.24
C ILE A 210 6.98 6.62 -17.36
N ASN A 211 7.19 7.26 -18.52
CA ASN A 211 7.86 6.64 -19.66
C ASN A 211 9.36 6.42 -19.40
N GLY A 212 10.01 7.31 -18.64
CA GLY A 212 11.43 7.14 -18.24
C GLY A 212 11.65 5.91 -17.37
N ALA A 213 10.75 5.69 -16.39
CA ALA A 213 10.80 4.50 -15.55
C ALA A 213 10.54 3.21 -16.35
N ALA A 214 9.53 3.23 -17.23
CA ALA A 214 9.22 2.10 -18.11
C ALA A 214 10.36 1.82 -19.12
N ALA A 215 10.96 2.86 -19.71
CA ALA A 215 12.08 2.70 -20.63
C ALA A 215 13.32 2.10 -19.95
N TRP A 216 13.59 2.48 -18.69
CA TRP A 216 14.66 1.90 -17.89
C TRP A 216 14.44 0.41 -17.62
N ALA A 217 13.23 0.05 -17.17
CA ALA A 217 12.87 -1.33 -16.87
C ALA A 217 12.56 -2.18 -18.12
N GLY A 218 12.48 -1.56 -19.31
CA GLY A 218 12.08 -2.17 -20.56
C GLY A 218 10.57 -2.25 -20.80
N ARG A 219 9.76 -2.07 -19.75
CA ARG A 219 8.28 -2.09 -19.78
C ARG A 219 7.69 -1.59 -18.46
N HIS A 220 6.40 -1.41 -18.41
CA HIS A 220 5.67 -1.39 -17.13
C HIS A 220 5.63 -2.78 -16.51
N ALA A 221 5.65 -2.87 -15.18
CA ALA A 221 5.40 -4.13 -14.50
C ALA A 221 3.97 -4.61 -14.77
N ALA A 222 3.77 -5.92 -14.79
CA ALA A 222 2.44 -6.50 -14.73
C ALA A 222 1.92 -6.47 -13.27
N PRO A 223 0.61 -6.32 -13.04
CA PRO A 223 0.03 -6.39 -11.70
C PRO A 223 0.41 -7.66 -10.92
N GLU A 224 0.56 -8.77 -11.63
CA GLU A 224 0.93 -10.08 -11.09
C GLU A 224 2.33 -10.06 -10.46
N GLU A 225 3.28 -9.31 -11.02
CA GLU A 225 4.64 -9.21 -10.47
C GLU A 225 4.67 -8.48 -9.12
N ILE A 226 3.73 -7.56 -8.90
CA ILE A 226 3.57 -6.90 -7.60
C ILE A 226 2.82 -7.84 -6.64
N ALA A 227 1.80 -8.55 -7.13
CA ALA A 227 1.05 -9.54 -6.36
C ALA A 227 1.97 -10.64 -5.82
N ASP A 228 2.93 -11.13 -6.61
CA ASP A 228 3.91 -12.15 -6.18
C ASP A 228 4.71 -11.68 -4.96
N ALA A 229 5.15 -10.42 -4.96
CA ALA A 229 5.87 -9.84 -3.82
C ALA A 229 4.96 -9.69 -2.57
N ILE A 230 3.70 -9.29 -2.77
CA ILE A 230 2.71 -9.20 -1.69
C ILE A 230 2.45 -10.59 -1.10
N VAL A 231 2.22 -11.59 -1.93
CA VAL A 231 2.00 -12.99 -1.52
C VAL A 231 3.20 -13.54 -0.78
N TYR A 232 4.41 -13.29 -1.26
CA TYR A 232 5.64 -13.70 -0.55
C TYR A 232 5.69 -13.09 0.86
N LEU A 233 5.50 -11.78 1.00
CA LEU A 233 5.52 -11.12 2.31
C LEU A 233 4.37 -11.55 3.23
N ALA A 234 3.22 -11.93 2.66
CA ALA A 234 2.07 -12.46 3.40
C ALA A 234 2.31 -13.88 3.92
N SER A 235 3.19 -14.64 3.29
CA SER A 235 3.40 -16.07 3.56
C SER A 235 4.33 -16.35 4.74
N ASP A 236 4.39 -17.61 5.18
CA ASP A 236 5.28 -18.06 6.24
C ASP A 236 6.76 -18.09 5.81
N GLU A 237 7.06 -18.08 4.50
CA GLU A 237 8.41 -17.97 3.97
C GLU A 237 9.06 -16.62 4.31
N ALA A 238 8.26 -15.58 4.55
CA ALA A 238 8.71 -14.28 5.02
C ALA A 238 8.67 -14.14 6.57
N SER A 239 8.64 -15.25 7.31
CA SER A 239 8.43 -15.24 8.77
C SER A 239 9.45 -14.41 9.57
N TRP A 240 10.63 -14.15 9.00
CA TRP A 240 11.68 -13.32 9.62
C TRP A 240 11.77 -11.90 9.03
N ILE A 241 10.81 -11.51 8.17
CA ILE A 241 10.77 -10.21 7.52
C ILE A 241 9.64 -9.39 8.14
N SER A 242 10.00 -8.28 8.80
CA SER A 242 9.04 -7.34 9.39
C SER A 242 9.65 -5.93 9.45
N GLY A 243 8.87 -4.91 9.11
CA GLY A 243 9.29 -3.51 9.07
C GLY A 243 10.06 -3.13 7.80
N VAL A 244 10.01 -3.94 6.74
CA VAL A 244 10.72 -3.66 5.49
C VAL A 244 9.80 -2.94 4.49
N ASP A 245 10.38 -2.01 3.73
CA ASP A 245 9.83 -1.56 2.46
C ASP A 245 10.55 -2.30 1.33
N LEU A 246 9.80 -3.03 0.52
CA LEU A 246 10.31 -3.83 -0.59
C LEU A 246 10.01 -3.13 -1.93
N PRO A 247 11.01 -2.48 -2.57
CA PRO A 247 10.86 -1.96 -3.93
C PRO A 247 10.63 -3.07 -4.95
N VAL A 248 9.60 -2.93 -5.79
CA VAL A 248 9.30 -3.82 -6.93
C VAL A 248 9.13 -2.93 -8.16
N ASP A 249 10.26 -2.51 -8.74
CA ASP A 249 10.32 -1.39 -9.68
C ASP A 249 11.30 -1.61 -10.85
N GLY A 250 11.74 -2.84 -11.07
CA GLY A 250 12.73 -3.18 -12.10
C GLY A 250 14.11 -2.53 -11.87
N GLY A 251 14.40 -2.08 -10.64
CA GLY A 251 15.67 -1.42 -10.29
C GLY A 251 15.70 0.09 -10.53
N TYR A 252 14.56 0.70 -10.94
CA TYR A 252 14.50 2.13 -11.23
C TYR A 252 14.82 3.01 -10.01
N GLY A 253 14.36 2.64 -8.82
CA GLY A 253 14.68 3.34 -7.58
C GLY A 253 16.19 3.38 -7.29
N SER A 254 16.91 2.30 -7.60
CA SER A 254 18.37 2.26 -7.47
C SER A 254 19.06 3.22 -8.44
N LEU A 255 18.55 3.37 -9.67
CA LEU A 255 19.03 4.37 -10.62
C LEU A 255 18.82 5.79 -10.08
N VAL A 256 17.59 6.09 -9.62
CA VAL A 256 17.24 7.41 -9.07
C VAL A 256 18.14 7.73 -7.87
N PHE A 257 18.30 6.80 -6.94
CA PHE A 257 19.17 6.97 -5.77
C PHE A 257 20.62 7.26 -6.18
N ARG A 258 21.16 6.49 -7.10
CA ARG A 258 22.54 6.69 -7.62
C ARG A 258 22.69 8.08 -8.24
N THR A 259 21.69 8.57 -8.98
CA THR A 259 21.74 9.88 -9.63
C THR A 259 21.69 11.02 -8.61
N LEU A 260 20.93 10.85 -7.52
CA LEU A 260 20.80 11.87 -6.47
C LEU A 260 22.02 11.94 -5.54
N VAL A 261 22.72 10.81 -5.35
CA VAL A 261 23.84 10.69 -4.38
C VAL A 261 25.21 10.72 -5.06
N ALA A 262 25.28 10.43 -6.36
CA ALA A 262 26.54 10.52 -7.08
C ALA A 262 27.08 11.96 -6.97
N PRO A 263 28.33 12.18 -6.54
CA PRO A 263 28.94 13.49 -6.62
C PRO A 263 28.85 13.95 -8.08
N ALA A 264 28.51 15.23 -8.27
CA ALA A 264 28.57 15.84 -9.59
C ALA A 264 29.99 15.63 -10.15
N THR A 265 30.16 14.54 -10.87
CA THR A 265 31.42 14.32 -11.61
C THR A 265 31.46 15.45 -12.60
N SER A 266 32.40 16.37 -12.36
CA SER A 266 32.73 17.46 -13.24
C SER A 266 32.73 16.93 -14.69
N ALA A 267 31.89 17.52 -15.52
CA ALA A 267 32.01 17.48 -16.95
C ALA A 267 33.37 18.14 -17.28
N ALA A 268 34.43 17.33 -17.31
CA ALA A 268 35.74 17.71 -17.76
C ALA A 268 36.33 16.47 -18.44
N GLN A 269 36.03 16.30 -19.69
CA GLN A 269 36.95 16.06 -20.78
C GLN A 269 36.19 15.90 -22.10
#